data_37941468b7c82efbc3cd7dce0285073a
#
_entry.id   37941468b7c82efbc3cd7dce0285073a
#
_cell.length_a   1.000
_cell.length_b   1.000
_cell.length_c   1.000
_cell.angle_alpha   90.00
_cell.angle_beta   90.00
_cell.angle_gamma   90.00
#
_symmetry.space_group_name_H-M   'P 1'
#
loop_
_entity.id
_entity.type
_entity.pdbx_description
1 polymer ?
#
loop_
_entity_poly.entity_id
_entity_poly.type
_entity_poly.pdbx_seq_one_letter_code
_entity_poly.pdbx_strand_id
1 'polypeptide(L)'
;LLDRRHVGLQVRQGNIMSKRPYMICTSCIMDTSDSNISFDQRGRCDYCNNYYDNILPNWHPDERGEREIMEVAEQIKRDGKDRDHDCIIGVSGGVDSSYLVVLAKEKLGLRPLIFHVDAGWNSQQSVNNIEKLVDGLGLDLHTEVINWLEMKDLQLAFFKAQVPHLDTPQDHAFFAALYNFAAKHGVKYVLTGANYSTECVREPLEWHYHASDLLQLKDIHRQFGTRELKTFPLADIFTYKLYYRFVKGIRVVKPLNNFPYLKEEAMQELADRFGWQKYAHKHYESRFTRFYEGYWLPKKFGFDKRRAHFSSLILTGQLSRDEALRKIAQPAYDEEMMAQDFEYIATKLDLTTAELQALLDGPNKSYHDYKNRMGMINLGTLALRAVGLQKMIIR
;
A
#
# COMPACT_ATOMS: atom_id res chain seq x y z
N LEU A 1 -36.49 -14.08 30.34
CA LEU A 1 -37.10 -14.09 29.01
C LEU A 1 -36.68 -12.79 28.30
N LEU A 2 -35.51 -12.78 27.69
CA LEU A 2 -35.03 -11.71 26.82
C LEU A 2 -34.68 -12.32 25.47
N ASP A 3 -35.48 -11.94 24.51
CA ASP A 3 -35.48 -12.33 23.10
C ASP A 3 -34.17 -11.88 22.42
N ARG A 4 -33.33 -12.84 22.02
CA ARG A 4 -32.15 -12.62 21.20
C ARG A 4 -32.55 -12.60 19.73
N ARG A 5 -32.89 -11.45 19.19
CA ARG A 5 -33.00 -11.29 17.74
C ARG A 5 -31.60 -11.07 17.16
N HIS A 6 -31.08 -12.13 16.56
CA HIS A 6 -29.93 -12.03 15.65
C HIS A 6 -30.36 -11.21 14.42
N VAL A 7 -29.75 -10.05 14.26
CA VAL A 7 -29.77 -9.33 12.99
C VAL A 7 -28.81 -10.08 12.04
N GLY A 8 -29.38 -11.00 11.28
CA GLY A 8 -28.65 -11.69 10.21
C GLY A 8 -28.47 -10.72 9.04
N LEU A 9 -27.26 -10.24 8.83
CA LEU A 9 -26.83 -9.67 7.55
C LEU A 9 -26.89 -10.78 6.52
N GLN A 10 -27.93 -10.80 5.68
CA GLN A 10 -27.98 -11.63 4.48
C GLN A 10 -26.95 -11.12 3.48
N VAL A 11 -25.73 -11.70 3.51
CA VAL A 11 -24.74 -11.59 2.44
C VAL A 11 -25.28 -12.40 1.27
N ARG A 12 -25.65 -11.76 0.17
CA ARG A 12 -25.97 -12.43 -1.09
C ARG A 12 -24.73 -13.22 -1.55
N GLN A 13 -24.88 -14.54 -1.60
CA GLN A 13 -23.86 -15.47 -2.10
C GLN A 13 -23.63 -15.25 -3.59
N GLY A 14 -22.59 -14.50 -3.94
CA GLY A 14 -21.93 -14.55 -5.24
C GLY A 14 -20.67 -15.42 -5.12
N ASN A 15 -20.62 -16.48 -5.88
CA ASN A 15 -19.69 -17.62 -5.89
C ASN A 15 -18.21 -17.32 -5.59
N ILE A 16 -17.62 -18.25 -4.85
CA ILE A 16 -16.23 -18.54 -4.46
C ILE A 16 -15.89 -18.04 -3.05
N MET A 17 -16.67 -18.40 -2.05
CA MET A 17 -16.16 -18.53 -0.69
C MET A 17 -15.75 -19.99 -0.45
N SER A 18 -14.55 -20.21 0.07
CA SER A 18 -14.09 -21.53 0.48
C SER A 18 -15.12 -22.15 1.43
N LYS A 19 -15.43 -23.45 1.23
CA LYS A 19 -16.37 -24.24 2.06
C LYS A 19 -15.91 -24.44 3.51
N ARG A 20 -14.91 -23.68 4.01
CA ARG A 20 -14.39 -23.83 5.36
C ARG A 20 -15.15 -22.94 6.36
N PRO A 21 -15.32 -23.38 7.62
CA PRO A 21 -15.94 -22.56 8.66
C PRO A 21 -15.22 -21.21 8.85
N TYR A 22 -16.00 -20.18 9.18
CA TYR A 22 -15.42 -18.89 9.55
C TYR A 22 -14.55 -19.03 10.80
N MET A 23 -13.31 -18.56 10.71
CA MET A 23 -12.36 -18.52 11.82
C MET A 23 -11.64 -17.17 11.81
N ILE A 24 -11.39 -16.65 13.00
CA ILE A 24 -10.55 -15.46 13.24
C ILE A 24 -9.35 -15.85 14.10
N CYS A 25 -8.20 -15.31 13.81
CA CYS A 25 -6.97 -15.56 14.55
C CYS A 25 -7.11 -15.23 16.04
N THR A 26 -6.56 -16.10 16.90
CA THR A 26 -6.56 -15.91 18.36
C THR A 26 -5.59 -14.82 18.81
N SER A 27 -4.55 -14.49 18.04
CA SER A 27 -3.53 -13.48 18.38
C SER A 27 -3.77 -12.13 17.72
N CYS A 28 -4.15 -12.08 16.43
CA CYS A 28 -4.52 -10.87 15.71
C CYS A 28 -5.99 -10.91 15.29
N ILE A 29 -6.38 -10.22 14.21
CA ILE A 29 -7.75 -10.22 13.70
C ILE A 29 -7.85 -10.61 12.21
N MET A 30 -6.79 -11.20 11.63
CA MET A 30 -6.89 -11.85 10.33
C MET A 30 -7.84 -13.03 10.41
N ASP A 31 -8.59 -13.30 9.36
CA ASP A 31 -9.64 -14.32 9.34
C ASP A 31 -9.72 -15.05 8.00
N THR A 32 -10.69 -15.95 7.89
CA THR A 32 -10.93 -16.77 6.70
C THR A 32 -11.50 -16.04 5.50
N SER A 33 -11.61 -14.70 5.53
CA SER A 33 -11.79 -13.89 4.32
C SER A 33 -10.56 -13.92 3.42
N ASP A 34 -9.37 -14.20 3.98
CA ASP A 34 -8.22 -14.68 3.22
C ASP A 34 -8.38 -16.19 2.97
N SER A 35 -8.55 -16.57 1.69
CA SER A 35 -8.76 -17.97 1.31
C SER A 35 -7.54 -18.85 1.58
N ASN A 36 -6.36 -18.28 1.68
CA ASN A 36 -5.09 -18.98 1.86
C ASN A 36 -4.56 -18.95 3.31
N ILE A 37 -5.25 -18.26 4.23
CA ILE A 37 -4.83 -18.21 5.63
C ILE A 37 -4.83 -19.60 6.26
N SER A 38 -3.81 -19.93 7.02
CA SER A 38 -3.75 -21.16 7.82
C SER A 38 -3.63 -20.84 9.31
N PHE A 39 -4.09 -21.75 10.14
CA PHE A 39 -4.07 -21.62 11.59
C PHE A 39 -3.35 -22.81 12.21
N ASP A 40 -2.53 -22.57 13.22
CA ASP A 40 -1.91 -23.61 14.02
C ASP A 40 -2.89 -24.21 15.05
N GLN A 41 -2.42 -25.18 15.83
CA GLN A 41 -3.23 -25.87 16.86
C GLN A 41 -3.76 -24.94 17.96
N ARG A 42 -3.17 -23.73 18.12
CA ARG A 42 -3.59 -22.70 19.08
C ARG A 42 -4.55 -21.68 18.46
N GLY A 43 -4.89 -21.84 17.18
CA GLY A 43 -5.71 -20.90 16.41
C GLY A 43 -4.98 -19.64 15.99
N ARG A 44 -3.63 -19.60 16.08
CA ARG A 44 -2.82 -18.50 15.59
C ARG A 44 -2.60 -18.63 14.08
N CYS A 45 -2.75 -17.53 13.33
CA CYS A 45 -2.57 -17.55 11.89
C CYS A 45 -1.10 -17.55 11.46
N ASP A 46 -0.86 -17.94 10.21
CA ASP A 46 0.47 -17.95 9.58
C ASP A 46 1.13 -16.57 9.50
N TYR A 47 0.38 -15.48 9.39
CA TYR A 47 0.92 -14.12 9.50
C TYR A 47 1.54 -13.83 10.87
N CYS A 48 0.85 -14.23 11.94
CA CYS A 48 1.39 -14.11 13.29
C CYS A 48 2.63 -14.99 13.49
N ASN A 49 2.59 -16.25 13.01
CA ASN A 49 3.74 -17.13 13.08
C ASN A 49 4.92 -16.56 12.29
N ASN A 50 4.70 -16.02 11.09
CA ASN A 50 5.73 -15.35 10.31
C ASN A 50 6.31 -14.12 11.04
N TYR A 51 5.47 -13.34 11.73
CA TYR A 51 5.95 -12.20 12.53
C TYR A 51 6.91 -12.66 13.65
N TYR A 52 6.51 -13.63 14.46
CA TYR A 52 7.32 -14.10 15.59
C TYR A 52 8.57 -14.87 15.15
N ASP A 53 8.48 -15.67 14.08
CA ASP A 53 9.56 -16.56 13.66
C ASP A 53 10.57 -15.87 12.73
N ASN A 54 10.15 -14.89 11.94
CA ASN A 54 10.97 -14.31 10.87
C ASN A 54 11.16 -12.80 10.96
N ILE A 55 10.15 -12.03 11.40
CA ILE A 55 10.27 -10.56 11.42
C ILE A 55 10.88 -10.11 12.75
N LEU A 56 10.25 -10.42 13.86
CA LEU A 56 10.65 -9.94 15.18
C LEU A 56 12.13 -10.24 15.53
N PRO A 57 12.68 -11.44 15.26
CA PRO A 57 14.08 -11.73 15.56
C PRO A 57 15.10 -10.96 14.70
N ASN A 58 14.66 -10.38 13.58
CA ASN A 58 15.51 -9.65 12.63
C ASN A 58 15.14 -8.16 12.53
N TRP A 59 14.25 -7.68 13.38
CA TRP A 59 13.79 -6.29 13.43
C TRP A 59 14.31 -5.63 14.69
N HIS A 60 15.16 -4.62 14.53
CA HIS A 60 15.86 -3.93 15.60
C HIS A 60 15.53 -2.44 15.60
N PRO A 61 14.32 -2.01 16.07
CA PRO A 61 13.98 -0.60 16.23
C PRO A 61 14.56 -0.07 17.56
N ASP A 62 15.86 -0.17 17.72
CA ASP A 62 16.61 0.11 18.93
C ASP A 62 17.99 0.71 18.60
N GLU A 63 18.85 0.87 19.59
CA GLU A 63 20.20 1.40 19.41
C GLU A 63 21.05 0.63 18.38
N ARG A 64 20.82 -0.67 18.20
CA ARG A 64 21.51 -1.46 17.16
C ARG A 64 21.03 -1.05 15.78
N GLY A 65 19.71 -0.99 15.59
CA GLY A 65 19.12 -0.55 14.33
C GLY A 65 19.53 0.87 14.00
N GLU A 66 19.54 1.77 14.99
CA GLU A 66 19.97 3.15 14.81
C GLU A 66 21.43 3.21 14.31
N ARG A 67 22.36 2.47 14.93
CA ARG A 67 23.76 2.40 14.43
C ARG A 67 23.83 1.88 13.00
N GLU A 68 23.11 0.79 12.69
CA GLU A 68 23.10 0.19 11.35
C GLU A 68 22.60 1.18 10.28
N ILE A 69 21.53 1.93 10.55
CA ILE A 69 20.99 2.90 9.58
C ILE A 69 21.85 4.16 9.46
N MET A 70 22.52 4.58 10.54
CA MET A 70 23.47 5.69 10.48
C MET A 70 24.66 5.36 9.56
N GLU A 71 25.18 4.13 9.60
CA GLU A 71 26.22 3.69 8.66
C GLU A 71 25.74 3.72 7.21
N VAL A 72 24.50 3.30 6.97
CA VAL A 72 23.87 3.40 5.65
C VAL A 72 23.70 4.86 5.22
N ALA A 73 23.29 5.75 6.13
CA ALA A 73 23.13 7.17 5.86
C ALA A 73 24.47 7.83 5.47
N GLU A 74 25.58 7.48 6.16
CA GLU A 74 26.91 7.96 5.81
C GLU A 74 27.35 7.45 4.42
N GLN A 75 26.97 6.21 4.05
CA GLN A 75 27.23 5.71 2.69
C GLN A 75 26.42 6.48 1.65
N ILE A 76 25.14 6.79 1.93
CA ILE A 76 24.27 7.59 1.06
C ILE A 76 24.88 8.98 0.82
N LYS A 77 25.36 9.65 1.88
CA LYS A 77 26.01 10.95 1.80
C LYS A 77 27.29 10.91 0.95
N ARG A 78 28.14 9.90 1.15
CA ARG A 78 29.36 9.70 0.33
C ARG A 78 29.05 9.54 -1.15
N ASP A 79 28.04 8.70 -1.46
CA ASP A 79 27.64 8.42 -2.85
C ASP A 79 26.94 9.63 -3.51
N GLY A 80 26.33 10.51 -2.70
CA GLY A 80 25.62 11.72 -3.13
C GLY A 80 26.41 13.01 -3.04
N LYS A 81 27.70 13.01 -2.62
CA LYS A 81 28.47 14.22 -2.29
C LYS A 81 28.54 15.27 -3.40
N ASP A 82 28.58 14.83 -4.66
CA ASP A 82 28.68 15.69 -5.84
C ASP A 82 27.34 15.94 -6.51
N ARG A 83 26.21 15.77 -5.78
CA ARG A 83 24.83 15.93 -6.25
C ARG A 83 24.06 16.88 -5.35
N ASP A 84 23.01 17.48 -5.90
CA ASP A 84 22.09 18.33 -5.12
C ASP A 84 21.35 17.51 -4.04
N HIS A 85 21.01 16.25 -4.38
CA HIS A 85 20.26 15.35 -3.50
C HIS A 85 20.98 14.00 -3.32
N ASP A 86 20.97 13.49 -2.09
CA ASP A 86 21.58 12.20 -1.73
C ASP A 86 20.67 11.01 -2.05
N CYS A 87 19.37 11.23 -1.94
CA CYS A 87 18.34 10.20 -2.10
C CYS A 87 17.01 10.81 -2.57
N ILE A 88 16.05 9.97 -2.89
CA ILE A 88 14.68 10.35 -3.24
C ILE A 88 13.69 9.68 -2.28
N ILE A 89 12.66 10.42 -1.87
CA ILE A 89 11.57 9.91 -1.02
C ILE A 89 10.25 10.15 -1.73
N GLY A 90 9.52 9.05 -2.01
CA GLY A 90 8.14 9.14 -2.49
C GLY A 90 7.19 9.50 -1.35
N VAL A 91 6.37 10.53 -1.54
CA VAL A 91 5.40 10.98 -0.54
C VAL A 91 3.98 10.95 -1.07
N SER A 92 3.06 10.44 -0.24
CA SER A 92 1.61 10.43 -0.50
C SER A 92 0.85 11.47 0.33
N GLY A 93 1.53 12.13 1.27
CA GLY A 93 0.89 12.96 2.31
C GLY A 93 0.41 12.17 3.52
N GLY A 94 0.55 10.83 3.52
CA GLY A 94 0.28 9.95 4.66
C GLY A 94 1.38 10.01 5.72
N VAL A 95 1.09 9.55 6.93
CA VAL A 95 1.98 9.68 8.10
C VAL A 95 3.33 9.01 7.91
N ASP A 96 3.35 7.76 7.40
CA ASP A 96 4.59 6.97 7.29
C ASP A 96 5.61 7.65 6.37
N SER A 97 5.17 8.10 5.18
CA SER A 97 6.03 8.82 4.23
C SER A 97 6.43 10.21 4.74
N SER A 98 5.53 10.92 5.40
CA SER A 98 5.80 12.25 5.97
C SER A 98 6.81 12.19 7.13
N TYR A 99 6.64 11.24 8.04
CA TYR A 99 7.57 11.07 9.15
C TYR A 99 8.95 10.60 8.68
N LEU A 100 9.00 9.76 7.65
CA LEU A 100 10.27 9.38 7.01
C LEU A 100 11.04 10.61 6.49
N VAL A 101 10.37 11.61 5.94
CA VAL A 101 11.03 12.85 5.47
C VAL A 101 11.71 13.59 6.63
N VAL A 102 11.01 13.74 7.76
CA VAL A 102 11.58 14.34 8.97
C VAL A 102 12.80 13.55 9.45
N LEU A 103 12.67 12.23 9.56
CA LEU A 103 13.74 11.35 9.97
C LEU A 103 14.96 11.45 9.05
N ALA A 104 14.75 11.41 7.74
CA ALA A 104 15.82 11.48 6.74
C ALA A 104 16.57 12.81 6.81
N LYS A 105 15.86 13.93 6.96
CA LYS A 105 16.46 15.26 7.03
C LYS A 105 17.18 15.50 8.35
N GLU A 106 16.50 15.24 9.48
CA GLU A 106 16.98 15.71 10.78
C GLU A 106 17.81 14.66 11.53
N LYS A 107 17.42 13.40 11.51
CA LYS A 107 18.16 12.34 12.20
C LYS A 107 19.30 11.79 11.37
N LEU A 108 19.04 11.50 10.10
CA LEU A 108 20.05 10.93 9.20
C LEU A 108 20.92 12.01 8.53
N GLY A 109 20.50 13.28 8.56
CA GLY A 109 21.23 14.41 7.98
C GLY A 109 21.38 14.31 6.45
N LEU A 110 20.40 13.70 5.77
CA LEU A 110 20.36 13.52 4.33
C LEU A 110 19.75 14.75 3.63
N ARG A 111 20.02 14.88 2.34
CA ARG A 111 19.41 15.88 1.44
C ARG A 111 18.44 15.15 0.49
N PRO A 112 17.24 14.80 0.92
CA PRO A 112 16.30 14.08 0.08
C PRO A 112 15.64 15.00 -0.94
N LEU A 113 15.48 14.53 -2.18
CA LEU A 113 14.48 15.06 -3.10
C LEU A 113 13.12 14.45 -2.73
N ILE A 114 12.15 15.28 -2.46
CA ILE A 114 10.78 14.83 -2.21
C ILE A 114 10.08 14.63 -3.55
N PHE A 115 9.54 13.45 -3.77
CA PHE A 115 8.90 13.06 -5.02
C PHE A 115 7.43 12.73 -4.78
N HIS A 116 6.56 13.47 -5.41
CA HIS A 116 5.12 13.25 -5.38
C HIS A 116 4.62 12.84 -6.76
N VAL A 117 3.68 11.91 -6.82
CA VAL A 117 3.00 11.54 -8.07
C VAL A 117 1.54 11.88 -7.95
N ASP A 118 1.07 12.77 -8.80
CA ASP A 118 -0.34 13.10 -8.92
C ASP A 118 -0.99 12.24 -10.01
N ALA A 119 -1.72 11.22 -9.57
CA ALA A 119 -2.51 10.36 -10.44
C ALA A 119 -3.98 10.85 -10.59
N GLY A 120 -4.27 12.07 -10.14
CA GLY A 120 -5.58 12.68 -10.26
C GLY A 120 -6.58 12.32 -9.15
N TRP A 121 -6.16 11.60 -8.10
CA TRP A 121 -7.03 11.15 -7.02
C TRP A 121 -6.70 11.76 -5.65
N ASN A 122 -5.70 12.63 -5.57
CA ASN A 122 -5.27 13.24 -4.32
C ASN A 122 -6.37 14.05 -3.65
N SER A 123 -6.47 13.95 -2.34
CA SER A 123 -7.29 14.86 -1.55
C SER A 123 -6.56 16.21 -1.39
N GLN A 124 -7.30 17.31 -1.24
CA GLN A 124 -6.69 18.61 -0.96
C GLN A 124 -5.86 18.56 0.34
N GLN A 125 -6.31 17.79 1.31
CA GLN A 125 -5.59 17.60 2.57
C GLN A 125 -4.22 16.95 2.37
N SER A 126 -4.09 15.98 1.45
CA SER A 126 -2.78 15.35 1.18
C SER A 126 -1.80 16.32 0.54
N VAL A 127 -2.28 17.12 -0.41
CA VAL A 127 -1.46 18.17 -1.05
C VAL A 127 -0.99 19.19 -0.01
N ASN A 128 -1.91 19.69 0.81
CA ASN A 128 -1.58 20.66 1.87
C ASN A 128 -0.60 20.08 2.91
N ASN A 129 -0.74 18.78 3.25
CA ASN A 129 0.17 18.11 4.18
C ASN A 129 1.59 18.01 3.60
N ILE A 130 1.72 17.71 2.31
CA ILE A 130 3.01 17.66 1.61
C ILE A 130 3.66 19.05 1.55
N GLU A 131 2.90 20.07 1.13
CA GLU A 131 3.39 21.45 1.04
C GLU A 131 3.92 21.96 2.38
N LYS A 132 3.13 21.84 3.45
CA LYS A 132 3.53 22.26 4.80
C LYS A 132 4.80 21.56 5.29
N LEU A 133 4.93 20.26 5.00
CA LEU A 133 6.11 19.50 5.40
C LEU A 133 7.36 19.94 4.62
N VAL A 134 7.23 20.08 3.31
CA VAL A 134 8.33 20.47 2.42
C VAL A 134 8.83 21.89 2.76
N ASP A 135 7.89 22.84 2.91
CA ASP A 135 8.20 24.23 3.28
C ASP A 135 8.84 24.30 4.67
N GLY A 136 8.25 23.58 5.65
CA GLY A 136 8.75 23.59 7.03
C GLY A 136 10.16 22.99 7.20
N LEU A 137 10.56 22.09 6.30
CA LEU A 137 11.90 21.47 6.30
C LEU A 137 12.86 22.09 5.28
N GLY A 138 12.40 23.04 4.45
CA GLY A 138 13.22 23.66 3.41
C GLY A 138 13.75 22.63 2.41
N LEU A 139 12.87 21.80 1.86
CA LEU A 139 13.21 20.71 0.93
C LEU A 139 12.67 20.99 -0.48
N ASP A 140 13.30 20.36 -1.46
CA ASP A 140 12.84 20.41 -2.85
C ASP A 140 11.75 19.35 -3.12
N LEU A 141 10.66 19.78 -3.78
CA LEU A 141 9.56 18.92 -4.21
C LEU A 141 9.53 18.81 -5.73
N HIS A 142 9.53 17.59 -6.23
CA HIS A 142 9.20 17.28 -7.61
C HIS A 142 7.85 16.58 -7.68
N THR A 143 6.92 17.15 -8.44
CA THR A 143 5.61 16.53 -8.68
C THR A 143 5.53 16.03 -10.12
N GLU A 144 5.36 14.72 -10.27
CA GLU A 144 5.07 14.06 -11.55
C GLU A 144 3.56 13.96 -11.73
N VAL A 145 3.02 14.63 -12.75
CA VAL A 145 1.58 14.60 -13.03
C VAL A 145 1.28 13.58 -14.11
N ILE A 146 0.49 12.57 -13.76
CA ILE A 146 0.08 11.52 -14.70
C ILE A 146 -1.00 12.05 -15.65
N ASN A 147 -0.90 11.73 -16.93
CA ASN A 147 -1.92 12.06 -17.91
C ASN A 147 -3.27 11.49 -17.48
N TRP A 148 -4.18 12.37 -17.07
CA TRP A 148 -5.48 11.97 -16.52
C TRP A 148 -6.31 11.15 -17.49
N LEU A 149 -6.25 11.43 -18.79
CA LEU A 149 -7.05 10.69 -19.78
C LEU A 149 -6.59 9.24 -19.91
N GLU A 150 -5.27 8.99 -19.81
CA GLU A 150 -4.71 7.64 -19.81
C GLU A 150 -4.97 6.94 -18.47
N MET A 151 -4.80 7.65 -17.35
CA MET A 151 -5.08 7.14 -16.02
C MET A 151 -6.55 6.75 -15.85
N LYS A 152 -7.48 7.63 -16.29
CA LYS A 152 -8.92 7.39 -16.24
C LYS A 152 -9.33 6.15 -17.06
N ASP A 153 -8.83 6.03 -18.28
CA ASP A 153 -9.13 4.88 -19.15
C ASP A 153 -8.63 3.56 -18.54
N LEU A 154 -7.41 3.57 -18.03
CA LEU A 154 -6.85 2.40 -17.35
C LEU A 154 -7.61 2.07 -16.06
N GLN A 155 -7.97 3.08 -15.25
CA GLN A 155 -8.75 2.89 -14.03
C GLN A 155 -10.12 2.28 -14.34
N LEU A 156 -10.80 2.79 -15.37
CA LEU A 156 -12.08 2.26 -15.83
C LEU A 156 -11.94 0.83 -16.37
N ALA A 157 -10.84 0.51 -17.05
CA ALA A 157 -10.56 -0.85 -17.50
C ALA A 157 -10.48 -1.83 -16.31
N PHE A 158 -9.88 -1.44 -15.19
CA PHE A 158 -9.83 -2.25 -13.98
C PHE A 158 -11.20 -2.44 -13.32
N PHE A 159 -12.06 -1.41 -13.30
CA PHE A 159 -13.45 -1.57 -12.88
C PHE A 159 -14.21 -2.58 -13.74
N LYS A 160 -14.08 -2.48 -15.06
CA LYS A 160 -14.70 -3.41 -16.02
C LYS A 160 -14.13 -4.82 -15.94
N ALA A 161 -12.87 -4.95 -15.53
CA ALA A 161 -12.23 -6.24 -15.27
C ALA A 161 -12.79 -6.96 -14.05
N GLN A 162 -13.55 -6.28 -13.18
CA GLN A 162 -14.22 -6.89 -12.03
C GLN A 162 -13.27 -7.56 -11.03
N VAL A 163 -12.03 -7.08 -10.95
CA VAL A 163 -10.98 -7.58 -10.05
C VAL A 163 -10.95 -6.80 -8.73
N PRO A 164 -10.45 -7.41 -7.63
CA PRO A 164 -10.41 -6.72 -6.34
C PRO A 164 -9.32 -5.63 -6.26
N HIS A 165 -8.24 -5.71 -7.03
CA HIS A 165 -7.07 -4.81 -6.94
C HIS A 165 -7.22 -3.56 -7.83
N LEU A 166 -8.22 -2.73 -7.54
CA LEU A 166 -8.50 -1.51 -8.31
C LEU A 166 -7.45 -0.40 -8.16
N ASP A 167 -6.61 -0.45 -7.12
CA ASP A 167 -5.51 0.52 -6.92
C ASP A 167 -4.32 0.27 -7.86
N THR A 168 -4.26 -0.89 -8.53
CA THR A 168 -3.14 -1.25 -9.41
C THR A 168 -2.73 -0.15 -10.40
N PRO A 169 -3.65 0.58 -11.09
CA PRO A 169 -3.25 1.65 -12.00
C PRO A 169 -2.43 2.75 -11.31
N GLN A 170 -2.89 3.25 -10.18
CA GLN A 170 -2.19 4.33 -9.50
C GLN A 170 -0.91 3.82 -8.80
N ASP A 171 -0.93 2.65 -8.17
CA ASP A 171 0.26 2.05 -7.57
C ASP A 171 1.36 1.80 -8.60
N HIS A 172 0.98 1.28 -9.78
CA HIS A 172 1.92 1.09 -10.88
C HIS A 172 2.53 2.42 -11.32
N ALA A 173 1.71 3.47 -11.48
CA ALA A 173 2.18 4.80 -11.85
C ALA A 173 3.16 5.36 -10.81
N PHE A 174 2.86 5.22 -9.51
CA PHE A 174 3.71 5.71 -8.42
C PHE A 174 5.09 5.08 -8.46
N PHE A 175 5.16 3.76 -8.52
CA PHE A 175 6.42 3.05 -8.60
C PHE A 175 7.17 3.33 -9.90
N ALA A 176 6.48 3.24 -11.05
CA ALA A 176 7.13 3.42 -12.33
C ALA A 176 7.69 4.84 -12.50
N ALA A 177 6.93 5.88 -12.12
CA ALA A 177 7.37 7.27 -12.20
C ALA A 177 8.60 7.51 -11.31
N LEU A 178 8.53 7.11 -10.02
CA LEU A 178 9.62 7.29 -9.07
C LEU A 178 10.92 6.62 -9.53
N TYR A 179 10.84 5.34 -9.93
CA TYR A 179 12.05 4.59 -10.32
C TYR A 179 12.57 5.00 -11.70
N ASN A 180 11.71 5.36 -12.66
CA ASN A 180 12.11 5.93 -13.93
C ASN A 180 12.86 7.25 -13.73
N PHE A 181 12.34 8.12 -12.85
CA PHE A 181 12.98 9.37 -12.48
C PHE A 181 14.35 9.11 -11.83
N ALA A 182 14.41 8.27 -10.81
CA ALA A 182 15.65 7.92 -10.13
C ALA A 182 16.71 7.36 -11.11
N ALA A 183 16.29 6.45 -12.02
CA ALA A 183 17.17 5.88 -13.03
C ALA A 183 17.66 6.89 -14.07
N LYS A 184 16.80 7.83 -14.50
CA LYS A 184 17.11 8.90 -15.45
C LYS A 184 18.10 9.91 -14.87
N HIS A 185 17.90 10.31 -13.62
CA HIS A 185 18.71 11.30 -12.93
C HIS A 185 19.87 10.70 -12.12
N GLY A 186 20.05 9.37 -12.20
CA GLY A 186 21.16 8.65 -11.56
C GLY A 186 21.09 8.65 -10.02
N VAL A 187 19.91 8.85 -9.42
CA VAL A 187 19.72 8.74 -7.98
C VAL A 187 19.80 7.28 -7.58
N LYS A 188 20.71 6.94 -6.66
CA LYS A 188 20.98 5.55 -6.28
C LYS A 188 20.17 5.04 -5.10
N TYR A 189 19.58 5.93 -4.31
CA TYR A 189 18.88 5.56 -3.08
C TYR A 189 17.44 6.05 -3.09
N VAL A 190 16.52 5.11 -2.93
CA VAL A 190 15.10 5.37 -2.71
C VAL A 190 14.79 5.01 -1.27
N LEU A 191 14.38 5.99 -0.47
CA LEU A 191 13.90 5.77 0.88
C LEU A 191 12.38 5.61 0.84
N THR A 192 11.86 4.64 1.58
CA THR A 192 10.41 4.36 1.62
C THR A 192 9.89 4.29 3.05
N GLY A 193 8.67 4.78 3.27
CA GLY A 193 7.95 4.72 4.55
C GLY A 193 7.44 3.33 4.93
N ALA A 194 7.60 2.32 4.07
CA ALA A 194 7.22 0.95 4.40
C ALA A 194 7.97 0.47 5.65
N ASN A 195 7.24 -0.06 6.63
CA ASN A 195 7.78 -0.39 7.93
C ASN A 195 7.08 -1.58 8.59
N TYR A 196 7.76 -2.24 9.53
CA TYR A 196 7.18 -3.35 10.28
C TYR A 196 6.25 -2.89 11.41
N SER A 197 6.41 -1.68 11.93
CA SER A 197 5.58 -1.17 13.03
C SER A 197 4.10 -1.10 12.67
N THR A 198 3.78 -0.79 11.41
CA THR A 198 2.39 -0.62 10.96
C THR A 198 1.98 -1.58 9.83
N GLU A 199 2.94 -2.33 9.23
CA GLU A 199 2.73 -3.12 8.02
C GLU A 199 3.42 -4.49 8.05
N CYS A 200 3.64 -5.08 9.24
CA CYS A 200 4.24 -6.42 9.36
C CYS A 200 3.32 -7.54 8.87
N VAL A 201 2.01 -7.34 8.87
CA VAL A 201 1.01 -8.20 8.23
C VAL A 201 0.70 -7.65 6.86
N ARG A 202 1.06 -8.39 5.82
CA ARG A 202 0.76 -8.00 4.44
C ARG A 202 -0.65 -8.37 4.05
N GLU A 203 -1.19 -7.60 3.12
CA GLU A 203 -2.47 -7.93 2.51
C GLU A 203 -2.38 -9.25 1.72
N PRO A 204 -3.42 -10.10 1.80
CA PRO A 204 -3.50 -11.29 0.97
C PRO A 204 -3.39 -10.97 -0.52
N LEU A 205 -2.71 -11.86 -1.27
CA LEU A 205 -2.49 -11.65 -2.70
C LEU A 205 -3.81 -11.54 -3.50
N GLU A 206 -4.85 -12.22 -3.04
CA GLU A 206 -6.17 -12.15 -3.65
C GLU A 206 -6.90 -10.83 -3.40
N TRP A 207 -6.51 -10.06 -2.34
CA TRP A 207 -7.05 -8.73 -2.08
C TRP A 207 -6.29 -7.65 -2.86
N HIS A 208 -4.97 -7.82 -2.96
CA HIS A 208 -4.06 -6.86 -3.57
C HIS A 208 -2.99 -7.59 -4.39
N TYR A 209 -3.23 -7.71 -5.69
CA TYR A 209 -2.29 -8.35 -6.60
C TYR A 209 -1.10 -7.43 -6.93
N HIS A 210 0.00 -8.01 -7.42
CA HIS A 210 1.24 -7.31 -7.73
C HIS A 210 1.06 -6.18 -8.75
N ALA A 211 1.10 -4.94 -8.32
CA ALA A 211 1.03 -3.77 -9.20
C ALA A 211 2.19 -3.69 -10.21
N SER A 212 3.31 -4.38 -9.95
CA SER A 212 4.45 -4.50 -10.88
C SER A 212 4.28 -5.55 -11.97
N ASP A 213 3.15 -6.27 -12.01
CA ASP A 213 2.86 -7.21 -13.11
C ASP A 213 2.30 -6.48 -14.33
N LEU A 214 3.20 -5.96 -15.16
CA LEU A 214 2.86 -5.25 -16.37
C LEU A 214 2.11 -6.12 -17.39
N LEU A 215 2.29 -7.46 -17.36
CA LEU A 215 1.56 -8.37 -18.25
C LEU A 215 0.06 -8.33 -17.92
N GLN A 216 -0.30 -8.38 -16.65
CA GLN A 216 -1.70 -8.31 -16.23
C GLN A 216 -2.30 -6.93 -16.52
N LEU A 217 -1.60 -5.85 -16.16
CA LEU A 217 -2.06 -4.48 -16.44
C LEU A 217 -2.37 -4.30 -17.93
N LYS A 218 -1.44 -4.73 -18.81
CA LYS A 218 -1.63 -4.65 -20.27
C LYS A 218 -2.73 -5.58 -20.78
N ASP A 219 -2.92 -6.76 -20.18
CA ASP A 219 -3.98 -7.67 -20.62
C ASP A 219 -5.37 -7.13 -20.27
N ILE A 220 -5.53 -6.57 -19.06
CA ILE A 220 -6.77 -5.89 -18.66
C ILE A 220 -7.03 -4.67 -19.55
N HIS A 221 -6.02 -3.82 -19.72
CA HIS A 221 -6.17 -2.63 -20.56
C HIS A 221 -6.52 -2.99 -22.01
N ARG A 222 -5.90 -4.03 -22.61
CA ARG A 222 -6.21 -4.49 -23.97
C ARG A 222 -7.66 -4.96 -24.12
N GLN A 223 -8.26 -5.54 -23.06
CA GLN A 223 -9.63 -6.06 -23.12
C GLN A 223 -10.68 -4.97 -22.89
N PHE A 224 -10.40 -3.96 -22.08
CA PHE A 224 -11.39 -3.01 -21.60
C PHE A 224 -11.02 -1.53 -21.81
N GLY A 225 -9.77 -1.24 -22.08
CA GLY A 225 -9.29 0.11 -22.38
C GLY A 225 -9.69 0.53 -23.80
N THR A 226 -9.82 1.83 -23.98
CA THR A 226 -10.22 2.45 -25.25
C THR A 226 -9.17 3.43 -25.79
N ARG A 227 -8.18 3.76 -24.96
CA ARG A 227 -7.15 4.76 -25.26
C ARG A 227 -5.76 4.13 -25.17
N GLU A 228 -4.86 4.49 -26.07
CA GLU A 228 -3.46 4.06 -25.99
C GLU A 228 -2.74 4.73 -24.81
N LEU A 229 -1.96 3.97 -24.05
CA LEU A 229 -1.08 4.46 -22.97
C LEU A 229 0.24 4.94 -23.59
N LYS A 230 0.34 6.23 -23.92
CA LYS A 230 1.52 6.83 -24.56
C LYS A 230 2.51 7.42 -23.55
N THR A 231 1.98 8.07 -22.53
CA THR A 231 2.77 8.80 -21.53
C THR A 231 2.67 8.20 -20.14
N PHE A 232 1.72 7.29 -19.94
CA PHE A 232 1.56 6.59 -18.66
C PHE A 232 2.85 5.82 -18.31
N PRO A 233 3.43 6.04 -17.11
CA PRO A 233 4.69 5.42 -16.74
C PRO A 233 4.50 3.91 -16.57
N LEU A 234 5.33 3.14 -17.26
CA LEU A 234 5.30 1.69 -17.22
C LEU A 234 6.64 1.14 -16.72
N ALA A 235 6.58 0.16 -15.82
CA ALA A 235 7.73 -0.60 -15.35
C ALA A 235 7.31 -2.05 -15.08
N ASP A 236 8.05 -2.99 -15.66
CA ASP A 236 7.83 -4.42 -15.49
C ASP A 236 8.58 -4.92 -14.24
N ILE A 237 8.13 -6.02 -13.67
CA ILE A 237 8.78 -6.65 -12.50
C ILE A 237 10.27 -6.96 -12.73
N PHE A 238 10.68 -7.29 -13.96
CA PHE A 238 12.09 -7.49 -14.31
C PHE A 238 12.85 -6.18 -14.35
N THR A 239 12.24 -5.12 -14.94
CA THR A 239 12.80 -3.77 -14.89
C THR A 239 13.02 -3.36 -13.45
N TYR A 240 12.02 -3.59 -12.58
CA TYR A 240 12.10 -3.24 -11.17
C TYR A 240 13.16 -4.08 -10.42
N LYS A 241 13.11 -5.42 -10.51
CA LYS A 241 13.98 -6.31 -9.71
C LYS A 241 15.39 -6.47 -10.27
N LEU A 242 15.57 -6.36 -11.59
CA LEU A 242 16.86 -6.60 -12.24
C LEU A 242 17.50 -5.30 -12.75
N TYR A 243 16.83 -4.56 -13.65
CA TYR A 243 17.44 -3.39 -14.29
C TYR A 243 17.74 -2.28 -13.29
N TYR A 244 16.75 -1.82 -12.49
CA TYR A 244 16.99 -0.76 -11.53
C TYR A 244 18.00 -1.18 -10.47
N ARG A 245 17.92 -2.41 -9.97
CA ARG A 245 18.80 -2.89 -8.91
C ARG A 245 20.21 -3.15 -9.36
N PHE A 246 20.42 -3.90 -10.45
CA PHE A 246 21.73 -4.39 -10.85
C PHE A 246 22.40 -3.55 -11.94
N VAL A 247 21.61 -2.92 -12.85
CA VAL A 247 22.17 -2.08 -13.92
C VAL A 247 22.27 -0.63 -13.48
N LYS A 248 21.21 -0.10 -12.85
CA LYS A 248 21.20 1.29 -12.34
C LYS A 248 21.75 1.43 -10.93
N GLY A 249 21.91 0.34 -10.20
CA GLY A 249 22.43 0.34 -8.84
C GLY A 249 21.50 0.96 -7.80
N ILE A 250 20.19 1.04 -8.09
CA ILE A 250 19.21 1.65 -7.19
C ILE A 250 19.00 0.72 -6.00
N ARG A 251 19.12 1.28 -4.80
CA ARG A 251 18.92 0.59 -3.51
C ARG A 251 17.72 1.19 -2.79
N VAL A 252 16.86 0.31 -2.26
CA VAL A 252 15.71 0.71 -1.44
C VAL A 252 16.09 0.59 0.03
N VAL A 253 15.89 1.66 0.78
CA VAL A 253 16.16 1.74 2.22
C VAL A 253 14.86 2.00 2.95
N LYS A 254 14.70 1.35 4.13
CA LYS A 254 13.50 1.45 4.99
C LYS A 254 13.86 1.96 6.38
N PRO A 255 14.19 3.24 6.53
CA PRO A 255 14.74 3.76 7.79
C PRO A 255 13.80 3.60 8.99
N LEU A 256 12.48 3.65 8.79
CA LEU A 256 11.50 3.48 9.87
C LEU A 256 11.59 2.12 10.58
N ASN A 257 12.25 1.12 9.99
CA ASN A 257 12.49 -0.16 10.66
C ASN A 257 13.62 -0.13 11.68
N ASN A 258 14.42 0.93 11.68
CA ASN A 258 15.63 1.03 12.49
C ASN A 258 15.46 1.94 13.71
N PHE A 259 14.33 2.61 13.82
CA PHE A 259 13.97 3.48 14.93
C PHE A 259 12.68 3.01 15.61
N PRO A 260 12.47 3.30 16.89
CA PRO A 260 11.14 3.21 17.48
C PRO A 260 10.17 4.08 16.68
N TYR A 261 9.14 3.46 16.12
CA TYR A 261 8.13 4.16 15.33
C TYR A 261 6.74 3.83 15.86
N LEU A 262 6.15 4.80 16.54
CA LEU A 262 4.78 4.77 17.05
C LEU A 262 3.93 5.73 16.22
N LYS A 263 2.93 5.20 15.55
CA LYS A 263 2.14 5.95 14.56
C LYS A 263 1.45 7.19 15.15
N GLU A 264 0.88 7.07 16.35
CA GLU A 264 0.18 8.20 17.02
C GLU A 264 1.16 9.31 17.41
N GLU A 265 2.35 8.96 17.90
CA GLU A 265 3.39 9.94 18.25
C GLU A 265 3.90 10.66 17.01
N ALA A 266 4.13 9.92 15.93
CA ALA A 266 4.54 10.52 14.66
C ALA A 266 3.49 11.49 14.08
N MET A 267 2.20 11.13 14.18
CA MET A 267 1.11 12.02 13.76
C MET A 267 1.05 13.28 14.62
N GLN A 268 1.26 13.14 15.94
CA GLN A 268 1.26 14.30 16.87
C GLN A 268 2.45 15.22 16.56
N GLU A 269 3.66 14.66 16.42
CA GLU A 269 4.85 15.44 16.06
C GLU A 269 4.67 16.22 14.75
N LEU A 270 4.16 15.55 13.72
CA LEU A 270 3.89 16.20 12.41
C LEU A 270 2.84 17.32 12.54
N ALA A 271 1.79 17.11 13.33
CA ALA A 271 0.76 18.11 13.56
C ALA A 271 1.30 19.33 14.32
N ASP A 272 2.03 19.11 15.39
CA ASP A 272 2.55 20.18 16.25
C ASP A 272 3.62 21.04 15.55
N ARG A 273 4.48 20.40 14.76
CA ARG A 273 5.63 21.08 14.12
C ARG A 273 5.30 21.73 12.80
N PHE A 274 4.46 21.08 11.98
CA PHE A 274 4.20 21.48 10.60
C PHE A 274 2.74 21.83 10.34
N GLY A 275 1.82 21.64 11.33
CA GLY A 275 0.38 21.78 11.09
C GLY A 275 -0.17 20.72 10.13
N TRP A 276 0.50 19.54 10.06
CA TRP A 276 0.05 18.38 9.31
C TRP A 276 -1.30 17.91 9.85
N GLN A 277 -2.23 17.61 8.98
CA GLN A 277 -3.58 17.22 9.36
C GLN A 277 -3.77 15.71 9.35
N LYS A 278 -4.22 15.16 10.49
CA LYS A 278 -4.50 13.74 10.67
C LYS A 278 -5.68 13.29 9.80
N TYR A 279 -5.56 12.13 9.16
CA TYR A 279 -6.67 11.46 8.47
C TYR A 279 -7.49 10.61 9.42
N ALA A 280 -8.78 10.44 9.13
CA ALA A 280 -9.65 9.57 9.93
C ALA A 280 -9.22 8.08 9.88
N HIS A 281 -8.74 7.62 8.72
CA HIS A 281 -8.25 6.26 8.51
C HIS A 281 -7.00 6.26 7.62
N LYS A 282 -6.30 5.11 7.56
CA LYS A 282 -5.16 4.88 6.67
C LYS A 282 -5.62 5.00 5.21
N HIS A 283 -4.76 5.54 4.35
CA HIS A 283 -4.98 5.74 2.91
C HIS A 283 -6.08 6.75 2.52
N TYR A 284 -6.55 7.57 3.47
CA TYR A 284 -7.51 8.65 3.17
C TYR A 284 -6.86 9.89 2.52
N GLU A 285 -5.57 9.83 2.24
CA GLU A 285 -4.84 10.79 1.39
C GLU A 285 -5.31 10.77 -0.07
N SER A 286 -5.75 9.63 -0.57
CA SER A 286 -6.37 9.47 -1.90
C SER A 286 -7.88 9.27 -1.75
N ARG A 287 -8.66 10.11 -2.43
CA ARG A 287 -10.11 10.01 -2.41
C ARG A 287 -10.62 8.72 -3.07
N PHE A 288 -9.91 8.26 -4.11
CA PHE A 288 -10.18 6.98 -4.75
C PHE A 288 -9.88 5.80 -3.80
N THR A 289 -8.70 5.79 -3.18
CA THR A 289 -8.29 4.69 -2.30
C THR A 289 -9.22 4.59 -1.09
N ARG A 290 -9.64 5.72 -0.52
CA ARG A 290 -10.66 5.77 0.53
C ARG A 290 -11.96 5.09 0.12
N PHE A 291 -12.51 5.46 -1.04
CA PHE A 291 -13.72 4.84 -1.60
C PHE A 291 -13.53 3.34 -1.87
N TYR A 292 -12.41 2.99 -2.50
CA TYR A 292 -12.09 1.63 -2.87
C TYR A 292 -11.93 0.71 -1.66
N GLU A 293 -11.05 1.06 -0.72
CA GLU A 293 -10.74 0.23 0.43
C GLU A 293 -11.86 0.20 1.48
N GLY A 294 -12.51 1.33 1.69
CA GLY A 294 -13.54 1.43 2.71
C GLY A 294 -14.91 0.91 2.27
N TYR A 295 -15.26 1.05 1.00
CA TYR A 295 -16.59 0.70 0.50
C TYR A 295 -16.57 -0.39 -0.58
N TRP A 296 -15.90 -0.15 -1.70
CA TRP A 296 -15.98 -1.05 -2.88
C TRP A 296 -15.47 -2.46 -2.56
N LEU A 297 -14.29 -2.56 -2.01
CA LEU A 297 -13.64 -3.84 -1.73
C LEU A 297 -14.41 -4.66 -0.69
N PRO A 298 -14.82 -4.13 0.46
CA PRO A 298 -15.66 -4.86 1.41
C PRO A 298 -17.03 -5.23 0.85
N LYS A 299 -17.69 -4.31 0.13
CA LYS A 299 -19.04 -4.50 -0.37
C LYS A 299 -19.12 -5.55 -1.47
N LYS A 300 -18.18 -5.50 -2.41
CA LYS A 300 -18.17 -6.38 -3.59
C LYS A 300 -17.52 -7.73 -3.32
N PHE A 301 -16.37 -7.72 -2.65
CA PHE A 301 -15.52 -8.91 -2.48
C PHE A 301 -15.52 -9.47 -1.05
N GLY A 302 -16.00 -8.73 -0.08
CA GLY A 302 -15.96 -9.12 1.34
C GLY A 302 -14.58 -8.98 1.97
N PHE A 303 -13.67 -8.24 1.35
CA PHE A 303 -12.29 -8.05 1.82
C PHE A 303 -12.15 -6.72 2.55
N ASP A 304 -11.75 -6.76 3.81
CA ASP A 304 -11.54 -5.55 4.64
C ASP A 304 -10.06 -5.40 4.98
N LYS A 305 -9.36 -4.52 4.27
CA LYS A 305 -7.92 -4.26 4.42
C LYS A 305 -7.54 -3.77 5.83
N ARG A 306 -8.49 -3.20 6.60
CA ARG A 306 -8.27 -2.81 7.99
C ARG A 306 -7.84 -4.00 8.86
N ARG A 307 -8.19 -5.25 8.49
CA ARG A 307 -7.75 -6.45 9.21
C ARG A 307 -6.24 -6.61 9.19
N ALA A 308 -5.61 -6.47 8.05
CA ALA A 308 -4.15 -6.54 7.92
C ALA A 308 -3.46 -5.41 8.68
N HIS A 309 -3.98 -4.18 8.54
CA HIS A 309 -3.45 -3.02 9.23
C HIS A 309 -3.57 -3.13 10.76
N PHE A 310 -4.78 -3.42 11.29
CA PHE A 310 -4.96 -3.57 12.73
C PHE A 310 -4.20 -4.78 13.29
N SER A 311 -4.07 -5.86 12.52
CA SER A 311 -3.25 -7.00 12.90
C SER A 311 -1.78 -6.63 13.05
N SER A 312 -1.25 -5.78 12.19
CA SER A 312 0.11 -5.24 12.33
C SER A 312 0.25 -4.43 13.61
N LEU A 313 -0.69 -3.53 13.90
CA LEU A 313 -0.68 -2.72 15.13
C LEU A 313 -0.82 -3.57 16.41
N ILE A 314 -1.57 -4.67 16.35
CA ILE A 314 -1.68 -5.62 17.48
C ILE A 314 -0.33 -6.29 17.72
N LEU A 315 0.30 -6.83 16.68
CA LEU A 315 1.57 -7.56 16.79
C LEU A 315 2.71 -6.66 17.30
N THR A 316 2.66 -5.38 17.00
CA THR A 316 3.65 -4.40 17.43
C THR A 316 3.29 -3.64 18.71
N GLY A 317 2.20 -4.04 19.37
CA GLY A 317 1.78 -3.49 20.68
C GLY A 317 1.15 -2.09 20.62
N GLN A 318 0.81 -1.57 19.44
CA GLN A 318 0.22 -0.23 19.27
C GLN A 318 -1.32 -0.23 19.38
N LEU A 319 -1.96 -1.41 19.33
CA LEU A 319 -3.41 -1.57 19.42
C LEU A 319 -3.73 -2.86 20.17
N SER A 320 -4.69 -2.84 21.10
CA SER A 320 -5.18 -4.08 21.69
C SER A 320 -6.09 -4.85 20.73
N ARG A 321 -6.10 -6.19 20.84
CA ARG A 321 -6.97 -7.04 20.00
C ARG A 321 -8.45 -6.71 20.19
N ASP A 322 -8.87 -6.47 21.44
CA ASP A 322 -10.27 -6.15 21.74
C ASP A 322 -10.68 -4.80 21.17
N GLU A 323 -9.80 -3.82 21.16
CA GLU A 323 -10.04 -2.54 20.50
C GLU A 323 -10.10 -2.69 18.99
N ALA A 324 -9.21 -3.48 18.40
CA ALA A 324 -9.23 -3.78 16.97
C ALA A 324 -10.55 -4.47 16.57
N LEU A 325 -11.05 -5.41 17.37
CA LEU A 325 -12.35 -6.07 17.14
C LEU A 325 -13.51 -5.09 17.22
N ARG A 326 -13.47 -4.15 18.16
CA ARG A 326 -14.50 -3.08 18.23
C ARG A 326 -14.45 -2.17 17.00
N LYS A 327 -13.25 -1.77 16.58
CA LYS A 327 -13.06 -0.90 15.41
C LYS A 327 -13.47 -1.56 14.09
N ILE A 328 -13.13 -2.84 13.90
CA ILE A 328 -13.48 -3.55 12.66
C ILE A 328 -14.98 -3.81 12.55
N ALA A 329 -15.70 -3.89 13.67
CA ALA A 329 -17.15 -4.05 13.69
C ALA A 329 -17.91 -2.78 13.25
N GLN A 330 -17.25 -1.62 13.26
CA GLN A 330 -17.82 -0.37 12.78
C GLN A 330 -17.62 -0.25 11.27
N PRO A 331 -18.55 0.36 10.53
CA PRO A 331 -18.35 0.70 9.14
C PRO A 331 -17.07 1.53 8.96
N ALA A 332 -16.37 1.31 7.84
CA ALA A 332 -15.18 2.12 7.49
C ALA A 332 -15.56 3.52 7.00
N TYR A 333 -16.82 3.71 6.63
CA TYR A 333 -17.42 4.96 6.18
C TYR A 333 -18.68 5.29 6.96
N ASP A 334 -18.99 6.59 7.06
CA ASP A 334 -20.36 7.02 7.22
C ASP A 334 -21.11 7.01 5.86
N GLU A 335 -22.44 6.92 5.90
CA GLU A 335 -23.26 6.78 4.70
C GLU A 335 -23.23 8.03 3.81
N GLU A 336 -23.13 9.22 4.40
CA GLU A 336 -23.09 10.48 3.66
C GLU A 336 -21.78 10.62 2.88
N MET A 337 -20.64 10.39 3.53
CA MET A 337 -19.32 10.41 2.89
C MET A 337 -19.25 9.39 1.75
N MET A 338 -19.82 8.21 1.96
CA MET A 338 -19.86 7.15 0.95
C MET A 338 -20.67 7.59 -0.28
N ALA A 339 -21.85 8.18 -0.08
CA ALA A 339 -22.67 8.65 -1.19
C ALA A 339 -21.98 9.75 -2.00
N GLN A 340 -21.33 10.70 -1.33
CA GLN A 340 -20.55 11.76 -1.97
C GLN A 340 -19.35 11.21 -2.77
N ASP A 341 -18.65 10.21 -2.23
CA ASP A 341 -17.53 9.61 -2.94
C ASP A 341 -17.99 8.73 -4.11
N PHE A 342 -19.11 8.04 -3.97
CA PHE A 342 -19.69 7.26 -5.07
C PHE A 342 -20.04 8.13 -6.28
N GLU A 343 -20.72 9.26 -6.06
CA GLU A 343 -21.02 10.24 -7.10
C GLU A 343 -19.77 10.87 -7.70
N TYR A 344 -18.79 11.25 -6.85
CA TYR A 344 -17.54 11.81 -7.30
C TYR A 344 -16.73 10.83 -8.20
N ILE A 345 -16.62 9.57 -7.79
CA ILE A 345 -15.91 8.54 -8.57
C ILE A 345 -16.63 8.28 -9.91
N ALA A 346 -17.97 8.16 -9.89
CA ALA A 346 -18.75 8.01 -11.11
C ALA A 346 -18.49 9.17 -12.07
N THR A 347 -18.69 10.40 -11.62
CA THR A 347 -18.48 11.61 -12.42
C THR A 347 -17.08 11.71 -12.98
N LYS A 348 -16.06 11.42 -12.16
CA LYS A 348 -14.66 11.54 -12.55
C LYS A 348 -14.24 10.48 -13.57
N LEU A 349 -14.94 9.34 -13.61
CA LEU A 349 -14.76 8.27 -14.59
C LEU A 349 -15.67 8.42 -15.82
N ASP A 350 -16.42 9.53 -15.96
CA ASP A 350 -17.45 9.77 -16.99
C ASP A 350 -18.56 8.70 -16.98
N LEU A 351 -18.92 8.23 -15.79
CA LEU A 351 -20.01 7.30 -15.56
C LEU A 351 -21.19 7.98 -14.87
N THR A 352 -22.38 7.47 -15.11
CA THR A 352 -23.51 7.70 -14.23
C THR A 352 -23.37 6.86 -12.95
N THR A 353 -24.03 7.26 -11.87
CA THR A 353 -24.08 6.44 -10.65
C THR A 353 -24.69 5.07 -10.88
N ALA A 354 -25.67 4.97 -11.83
CA ALA A 354 -26.26 3.69 -12.21
C ALA A 354 -25.26 2.75 -12.92
N GLU A 355 -24.41 3.29 -13.78
CA GLU A 355 -23.35 2.50 -14.45
C GLU A 355 -22.28 2.05 -13.44
N LEU A 356 -21.87 2.92 -12.51
CA LEU A 356 -20.94 2.53 -11.45
C LEU A 356 -21.56 1.46 -10.53
N GLN A 357 -22.86 1.58 -10.21
CA GLN A 357 -23.60 0.56 -9.46
C GLN A 357 -23.67 -0.77 -10.21
N ALA A 358 -23.89 -0.76 -11.51
CA ALA A 358 -23.89 -1.97 -12.34
C ALA A 358 -22.50 -2.67 -12.32
N LEU A 359 -21.39 -1.91 -12.27
CA LEU A 359 -20.05 -2.46 -12.10
C LEU A 359 -19.87 -3.07 -10.69
N LEU A 360 -20.44 -2.46 -9.66
CA LEU A 360 -20.42 -2.99 -8.30
C LEU A 360 -21.19 -4.32 -8.19
N ASP A 361 -22.35 -4.39 -8.83
CA ASP A 361 -23.22 -5.58 -8.81
C ASP A 361 -22.78 -6.68 -9.80
N GLY A 362 -21.81 -6.40 -10.65
CA GLY A 362 -21.26 -7.34 -11.62
C GLY A 362 -20.58 -8.57 -10.98
N PRO A 363 -20.16 -9.55 -11.79
CA PRO A 363 -19.52 -10.77 -11.29
C PRO A 363 -18.16 -10.48 -10.65
N ASN A 364 -17.77 -11.26 -9.64
CA ASN A 364 -16.42 -11.17 -9.06
C ASN A 364 -15.45 -11.99 -9.90
N LYS A 365 -14.33 -11.36 -10.27
CA LYS A 365 -13.18 -12.00 -10.90
C LYS A 365 -11.93 -11.83 -10.04
N SER A 366 -10.88 -12.53 -10.39
CA SER A 366 -9.60 -12.50 -9.71
C SER A 366 -8.46 -12.23 -10.68
N TYR A 367 -7.26 -12.09 -10.17
CA TYR A 367 -6.06 -11.98 -11.01
C TYR A 367 -5.83 -13.21 -11.90
N HIS A 368 -6.40 -14.38 -11.56
CA HIS A 368 -6.31 -15.61 -12.36
C HIS A 368 -7.12 -15.55 -13.67
N ASP A 369 -8.12 -14.69 -13.75
CA ASP A 369 -8.96 -14.54 -14.94
C ASP A 369 -8.26 -13.76 -16.08
N TYR A 370 -7.07 -13.24 -15.82
CA TYR A 370 -6.28 -12.44 -16.74
C TYR A 370 -4.86 -13.01 -16.89
N LYS A 371 -4.22 -12.71 -18.01
CA LYS A 371 -2.80 -13.07 -18.19
C LYS A 371 -1.97 -12.40 -17.11
N ASN A 372 -1.11 -13.18 -16.47
CA ASN A 372 -0.28 -12.70 -15.35
C ASN A 372 1.06 -13.46 -15.30
N ARG A 373 1.98 -12.94 -14.50
CA ARG A 373 3.31 -13.54 -14.31
C ARG A 373 3.43 -14.39 -13.04
N MET A 374 2.31 -14.74 -12.39
CA MET A 374 2.34 -15.45 -11.10
C MET A 374 3.14 -16.75 -11.14
N GLY A 375 3.04 -17.51 -12.24
CA GLY A 375 3.85 -18.73 -12.41
C GLY A 375 5.35 -18.46 -12.35
N MET A 376 5.83 -17.39 -12.99
CA MET A 376 7.25 -17.01 -12.98
C MET A 376 7.66 -16.43 -11.61
N ILE A 377 6.80 -15.66 -10.96
CA ILE A 377 7.04 -15.13 -9.60
C ILE A 377 7.21 -16.28 -8.61
N ASN A 378 6.34 -17.30 -8.69
CA ASN A 378 6.41 -18.49 -7.86
C ASN A 378 7.70 -19.30 -8.12
N LEU A 379 8.06 -19.50 -9.39
CA LEU A 379 9.31 -20.18 -9.74
C LEU A 379 10.55 -19.44 -9.23
N GLY A 380 10.60 -18.12 -9.39
CA GLY A 380 11.66 -17.28 -8.83
C GLY A 380 11.73 -17.37 -7.31
N THR A 381 10.59 -17.41 -6.64
CA THR A 381 10.51 -17.58 -5.19
C THR A 381 11.05 -18.93 -4.74
N LEU A 382 10.71 -20.02 -5.45
CA LEU A 382 11.25 -21.35 -5.18
C LEU A 382 12.76 -21.42 -5.39
N ALA A 383 13.27 -20.82 -6.47
CA ALA A 383 14.70 -20.76 -6.74
C ALA A 383 15.47 -20.02 -5.63
N LEU A 384 14.97 -18.87 -5.15
CA LEU A 384 15.58 -18.12 -4.05
C LEU A 384 15.57 -18.92 -2.73
N ARG A 385 14.51 -19.69 -2.48
CA ARG A 385 14.46 -20.61 -1.32
C ARG A 385 15.52 -21.72 -1.42
N ALA A 386 15.66 -22.31 -2.60
CA ALA A 386 16.62 -23.40 -2.84
C ALA A 386 18.09 -22.97 -2.62
N VAL A 387 18.43 -21.70 -2.89
CA VAL A 387 19.77 -21.15 -2.67
C VAL A 387 19.94 -20.47 -1.30
N GLY A 388 19.01 -20.68 -0.36
CA GLY A 388 19.12 -20.15 1.01
C GLY A 388 18.88 -18.64 1.15
N LEU A 389 18.46 -17.97 0.09
CA LEU A 389 18.17 -16.53 0.09
C LEU A 389 16.73 -16.22 0.55
N GLN A 390 16.19 -16.98 1.51
CA GLN A 390 14.83 -16.85 2.02
C GLN A 390 14.54 -15.46 2.60
N LYS A 391 15.55 -14.77 3.14
CA LYS A 391 15.42 -13.38 3.64
C LYS A 391 15.02 -12.37 2.56
N MET A 392 15.14 -12.71 1.26
CA MET A 392 14.70 -11.88 0.15
C MET A 392 13.22 -12.10 -0.23
N ILE A 393 12.57 -13.10 0.38
CA ILE A 393 11.19 -13.51 0.11
C ILE A 393 10.41 -13.34 1.41
N ILE A 394 10.38 -12.17 1.99
CA ILE A 394 9.46 -11.92 3.10
C ILE A 394 8.07 -11.75 2.49
N ARG A 395 7.19 -12.70 2.82
CA ARG A 395 5.74 -12.55 2.59
C ARG A 395 5.20 -11.38 3.34
#